data_dd70a58152d7c06230ccc9e3ce778195
#
_entry.id   dd70a58152d7c06230ccc9e3ce778195
#
_cell.length_a   1.000
_cell.length_b   1.000
_cell.length_c   1.000
_cell.angle_alpha   90.00
_cell.angle_beta   90.00
_cell.angle_gamma   90.00
#
_symmetry.space_group_name_H-M   'P 1'
#
loop_
_entity.id
_entity.type
_entity.pdbx_description
1 polymer ?
#
loop_
_entity_poly.entity_id
_entity_poly.type
_entity_poly.pdbx_seq_one_letter_code
_entity_poly.pdbx_strand_id
1 'polypeptide(L)'
;MRQTLSIIIGLLLCCTLQAKNRVIEHPPFCVRNNTSIEVSKIVLSDTATILHIYANYRPKYWIRIASSSYLKDNNGETYLLHSGIGITPDKEFWMPESGEAEFQLVFPPLPDTVTSIDFTEGEKVDNGYSIWGIQLKGKKLPTLVLPKNAVVHKIDKNLGLPEPVIQYGKGTLKGKLLEYHTGMFSRPINIMLFESVKGDVSQVPLTIDAEGNFNQEIILAATTQCNMYLPGSNNKLVFFMEPGKETEVYINLRELSRQQSKFHKQEKSRDKLFYINGPLAATAQEMSEKVYTPDLRELNFRNLKAINGMSFTDFKAYTLQQVDSIQRETDNLPVSKATHQLLSINNKMSIVAVLRGAASTMTSAAIAAGNIKREEAGIFFQELMKKYPADYLANIDINYLNEPQSILADMYYYLVTIYSRDIEKIAKECGTDKGIFFDVAQVTPLYRKIKEYNPLTEEDKTSISALPQTYQEMLTVANDELLAQIEANKKKTGFTINEAGEVSNEDLFASIISKFRGKVLLVDFWATWCGPCRMANKAMIPMKEELKDKDIVYLYITGETSPLGTWNNMITDIHGEHYRLTQTQWDYLNKSFEVRGVPTYLIVDREGNIKYKQTGFPGVETMKKELLKIVK
;
A
#
# COMPACT_ATOMS: atom_id res chain seq x y z
N MET A 1 20.11 30.51 -97.23
CA MET A 1 19.23 31.00 -96.17
C MET A 1 18.60 29.82 -95.48
N ARG A 2 19.11 29.43 -94.31
CA ARG A 2 18.53 28.43 -93.41
C ARG A 2 18.50 29.05 -92.01
N GLN A 3 17.32 29.31 -91.52
CA GLN A 3 17.09 29.73 -90.14
C GLN A 3 17.13 28.51 -89.25
N THR A 4 18.02 28.51 -88.27
CA THR A 4 18.10 27.54 -87.22
C THR A 4 17.27 28.04 -86.03
N LEU A 5 16.21 27.28 -85.72
CA LEU A 5 15.34 27.49 -84.57
C LEU A 5 15.94 26.81 -83.35
N SER A 6 16.40 27.55 -82.34
CA SER A 6 16.88 27.02 -81.09
C SER A 6 15.73 26.81 -80.11
N ILE A 7 15.43 25.58 -79.82
CA ILE A 7 14.48 25.19 -78.75
C ILE A 7 15.21 25.15 -77.45
N ILE A 8 14.87 26.06 -76.53
CA ILE A 8 15.32 26.04 -75.14
C ILE A 8 14.36 25.11 -74.37
N ILE A 9 14.81 23.91 -74.02
CA ILE A 9 14.10 23.01 -73.11
C ILE A 9 14.49 23.40 -71.65
N GLY A 10 13.55 24.10 -70.98
CA GLY A 10 13.65 24.38 -69.56
C GLY A 10 13.37 23.12 -68.79
N LEU A 11 14.42 22.50 -68.19
CA LEU A 11 14.25 21.46 -67.19
C LEU A 11 13.70 22.08 -65.90
N LEU A 12 12.40 21.95 -65.65
CA LEU A 12 11.83 22.12 -64.33
C LEU A 12 12.26 20.93 -63.47
N LEU A 13 13.28 21.12 -62.64
CA LEU A 13 13.56 20.23 -61.51
C LEU A 13 12.42 20.40 -60.50
N CYS A 14 11.39 19.58 -60.58
CA CYS A 14 10.48 19.33 -59.47
C CYS A 14 11.26 18.59 -58.40
N CYS A 15 11.87 19.31 -57.45
CA CYS A 15 12.26 18.71 -56.17
C CYS A 15 10.98 18.26 -55.49
N THR A 16 10.59 17.02 -55.70
CA THR A 16 9.65 16.36 -54.78
C THR A 16 10.34 16.26 -53.42
N LEU A 17 10.04 17.20 -52.55
CA LEU A 17 10.29 17.02 -51.11
C LEU A 17 9.46 15.81 -50.68
N GLN A 18 10.05 14.64 -50.73
CA GLN A 18 9.52 13.47 -50.08
C GLN A 18 9.58 13.75 -48.57
N ALA A 19 8.44 14.05 -47.98
CA ALA A 19 8.32 14.19 -46.53
C ALA A 19 8.97 12.95 -45.88
N LYS A 20 10.10 13.15 -45.21
CA LYS A 20 10.91 12.05 -44.66
C LYS A 20 10.28 11.59 -43.37
N ASN A 21 9.29 10.69 -43.46
CA ASN A 21 8.71 10.07 -42.27
C ASN A 21 9.74 9.16 -41.64
N ARG A 22 10.13 9.46 -40.39
CA ARG A 22 10.96 8.59 -39.54
C ARG A 22 10.05 7.84 -38.58
N VAL A 23 10.09 6.52 -38.64
CA VAL A 23 9.30 5.65 -37.76
C VAL A 23 10.23 5.00 -36.72
N ILE A 24 9.81 5.02 -35.47
CA ILE A 24 10.51 4.41 -34.35
C ILE A 24 9.55 3.41 -33.68
N GLU A 25 9.82 2.14 -33.89
CA GLU A 25 9.05 1.05 -33.27
C GLU A 25 9.60 0.79 -31.88
N HIS A 26 8.68 0.66 -30.89
CA HIS A 26 8.98 0.38 -29.50
C HIS A 26 10.13 1.25 -28.95
N PRO A 27 9.96 2.59 -28.90
CA PRO A 27 11.01 3.48 -28.44
C PRO A 27 11.38 3.19 -26.98
N PRO A 28 12.68 3.03 -26.66
CA PRO A 28 13.11 2.87 -25.27
C PRO A 28 12.77 4.13 -24.46
N PHE A 29 12.47 3.96 -23.18
CA PHE A 29 12.21 5.07 -22.25
C PHE A 29 12.85 4.81 -20.88
N CYS A 30 13.11 5.86 -20.12
CA CYS A 30 13.75 5.75 -18.82
C CYS A 30 12.81 5.22 -17.75
N VAL A 31 11.71 5.92 -17.51
CA VAL A 31 10.77 5.59 -16.43
C VAL A 31 9.36 6.06 -16.77
N ARG A 32 8.36 5.45 -16.16
CA ARG A 32 6.96 5.88 -16.22
C ARG A 32 6.28 5.75 -14.85
N ASN A 33 5.25 6.55 -14.61
CA ASN A 33 4.50 6.54 -13.36
C ASN A 33 3.30 5.58 -13.35
N ASN A 34 3.05 4.90 -14.46
CA ASN A 34 1.85 4.08 -14.65
C ASN A 34 2.17 2.80 -15.44
N THR A 35 1.25 1.87 -15.44
CA THR A 35 1.29 0.64 -16.26
C THR A 35 0.17 0.59 -17.31
N SER A 36 -0.68 1.64 -17.35
CA SER A 36 -1.88 1.65 -18.19
C SER A 36 -1.62 2.05 -19.63
N ILE A 37 -0.60 2.88 -19.86
CA ILE A 37 -0.24 3.30 -21.21
C ILE A 37 1.25 3.12 -21.49
N GLU A 38 1.59 2.87 -22.77
CA GLU A 38 2.97 2.79 -23.26
C GLU A 38 3.02 3.25 -24.71
N VAL A 39 4.14 3.86 -25.14
CA VAL A 39 4.32 4.26 -26.53
C VAL A 39 4.77 3.06 -27.34
N SER A 40 3.93 2.56 -28.22
CA SER A 40 4.23 1.43 -29.11
C SER A 40 5.04 1.83 -30.33
N LYS A 41 4.78 3.06 -30.86
CA LYS A 41 5.46 3.58 -32.06
C LYS A 41 5.43 5.11 -32.07
N ILE A 42 6.44 5.73 -32.64
CA ILE A 42 6.48 7.18 -32.94
C ILE A 42 6.68 7.37 -34.45
N VAL A 43 5.89 8.26 -35.03
CA VAL A 43 6.06 8.73 -36.42
C VAL A 43 6.42 10.20 -36.38
N LEU A 44 7.58 10.54 -36.89
CA LEU A 44 8.09 11.90 -36.99
C LEU A 44 8.01 12.35 -38.47
N SER A 45 7.39 13.48 -38.72
CA SER A 45 7.30 14.11 -40.04
C SER A 45 7.49 15.62 -39.94
N ASP A 46 7.61 16.28 -41.09
CA ASP A 46 7.76 17.74 -41.16
C ASP A 46 6.47 18.47 -40.72
N THR A 47 5.35 17.77 -40.58
CA THR A 47 4.03 18.36 -40.26
C THR A 47 3.53 17.97 -38.88
N ALA A 48 3.96 16.83 -38.33
CA ALA A 48 3.45 16.32 -37.06
C ALA A 48 4.41 15.30 -36.43
N THR A 49 4.28 15.15 -35.11
CA THR A 49 4.79 14.02 -34.33
C THR A 49 3.60 13.21 -33.85
N ILE A 50 3.54 11.93 -34.20
CA ILE A 50 2.43 11.05 -33.84
C ILE A 50 2.94 9.95 -32.89
N LEU A 51 2.41 9.92 -31.68
CA LEU A 51 2.63 8.84 -30.73
C LEU A 51 1.50 7.81 -30.85
N HIS A 52 1.84 6.58 -31.19
CA HIS A 52 0.93 5.45 -31.09
C HIS A 52 1.01 4.93 -29.64
N ILE A 53 -0.12 4.92 -28.97
CA ILE A 53 -0.24 4.51 -27.58
C ILE A 53 -0.90 3.13 -27.51
N TYR A 54 -0.23 2.20 -26.89
CA TYR A 54 -0.83 0.96 -26.41
C TYR A 54 -1.38 1.22 -25.01
N ALA A 55 -2.65 0.87 -24.78
CA ALA A 55 -3.33 0.98 -23.51
C ALA A 55 -3.72 -0.40 -22.99
N ASN A 56 -3.48 -0.65 -21.70
CA ASN A 56 -3.91 -1.85 -21.01
C ASN A 56 -4.52 -1.46 -19.65
N TYR A 57 -5.83 -1.63 -19.53
CA TYR A 57 -6.55 -1.31 -18.33
C TYR A 57 -7.72 -2.29 -18.10
N ARG A 58 -8.42 -2.17 -16.99
CA ARG A 58 -9.51 -3.08 -16.63
C ARG A 58 -10.58 -3.10 -17.72
N PRO A 59 -11.04 -4.28 -18.17
CA PRO A 59 -12.14 -4.40 -19.12
C PRO A 59 -13.39 -3.64 -18.65
N LYS A 60 -14.05 -2.93 -19.56
CA LYS A 60 -15.28 -2.15 -19.30
C LYS A 60 -15.12 -0.99 -18.30
N TYR A 61 -13.90 -0.63 -17.93
CA TYR A 61 -13.57 0.64 -17.28
C TYR A 61 -13.05 1.62 -18.31
N TRP A 62 -12.88 2.88 -17.93
CA TRP A 62 -12.43 3.92 -18.84
C TRP A 62 -11.06 4.47 -18.44
N ILE A 63 -10.36 4.98 -19.43
CA ILE A 63 -9.19 5.86 -19.29
C ILE A 63 -9.52 7.20 -19.95
N ARG A 64 -8.74 8.23 -19.70
CA ARG A 64 -8.86 9.54 -20.32
C ARG A 64 -7.48 10.08 -20.63
N ILE A 65 -7.34 10.85 -21.68
CA ILE A 65 -6.15 11.65 -21.98
C ILE A 65 -6.59 13.12 -21.98
N ALA A 66 -5.96 13.95 -21.17
CA ALA A 66 -6.29 15.36 -21.07
C ALA A 66 -5.84 16.12 -22.34
N SER A 67 -6.62 17.12 -22.78
CA SER A 67 -6.24 18.02 -23.87
C SER A 67 -5.02 18.89 -23.53
N SER A 68 -4.72 19.06 -22.23
CA SER A 68 -3.52 19.75 -21.74
C SER A 68 -2.25 18.90 -21.78
N SER A 69 -2.30 17.68 -22.34
CA SER A 69 -1.14 16.79 -22.50
C SER A 69 -0.08 17.45 -23.38
N TYR A 70 1.18 17.16 -23.10
CA TYR A 70 2.30 17.74 -23.86
C TYR A 70 3.50 16.80 -23.96
N LEU A 71 4.35 17.06 -24.94
CA LEU A 71 5.70 16.55 -25.02
C LEU A 71 6.67 17.65 -24.53
N LYS A 72 7.69 17.24 -23.79
CA LYS A 72 8.83 18.12 -23.47
C LYS A 72 10.10 17.50 -24.05
N ASP A 73 10.85 18.26 -24.84
CA ASP A 73 12.07 17.76 -25.46
C ASP A 73 13.30 17.89 -24.53
N ASN A 74 14.42 17.31 -24.97
CA ASN A 74 15.70 17.38 -24.23
C ASN A 74 16.31 18.78 -24.14
N ASN A 75 15.75 19.80 -24.83
CA ASN A 75 16.15 21.21 -24.72
C ASN A 75 15.21 21.99 -23.77
N GLY A 76 14.13 21.35 -23.30
CA GLY A 76 13.13 21.95 -22.41
C GLY A 76 11.94 22.58 -23.10
N GLU A 77 11.87 22.54 -24.44
CA GLU A 77 10.75 23.04 -25.23
C GLU A 77 9.52 22.13 -25.10
N THR A 78 8.34 22.75 -25.08
CA THR A 78 7.05 22.06 -24.85
C THR A 78 6.18 22.09 -26.09
N TYR A 79 5.61 20.94 -26.44
CA TYR A 79 4.72 20.73 -27.59
C TYR A 79 3.37 20.22 -27.11
N LEU A 80 2.33 21.07 -27.16
CA LEU A 80 0.99 20.73 -26.67
C LEU A 80 0.31 19.72 -27.60
N LEU A 81 -0.53 18.87 -27.03
CA LEU A 81 -1.37 17.94 -27.76
C LEU A 81 -2.31 18.70 -28.70
N HIS A 82 -2.27 18.34 -29.99
CA HIS A 82 -3.14 18.94 -31.01
C HIS A 82 -4.48 18.18 -31.11
N SER A 83 -4.41 16.85 -31.19
CA SER A 83 -5.60 16.00 -31.34
C SER A 83 -5.32 14.54 -31.00
N GLY A 84 -6.38 13.73 -30.86
CA GLY A 84 -6.33 12.29 -30.77
C GLY A 84 -6.98 11.61 -31.97
N ILE A 85 -6.45 10.45 -32.38
CA ILE A 85 -7.04 9.56 -33.38
C ILE A 85 -7.38 8.24 -32.68
N GLY A 86 -8.64 7.83 -32.73
CA GLY A 86 -9.14 6.68 -31.95
C GLY A 86 -9.47 7.02 -30.50
N ILE A 87 -9.14 8.21 -30.02
CA ILE A 87 -9.49 8.76 -28.71
C ILE A 87 -9.84 10.23 -28.84
N THR A 88 -10.79 10.71 -28.03
CA THR A 88 -11.11 12.15 -27.94
C THR A 88 -10.55 12.69 -26.62
N PRO A 89 -9.62 13.66 -26.64
CA PRO A 89 -9.11 14.28 -25.42
C PRO A 89 -10.24 14.80 -24.52
N ASP A 90 -10.04 14.72 -23.21
CA ASP A 90 -10.97 15.07 -22.12
C ASP A 90 -12.23 14.21 -22.02
N LYS A 91 -12.44 13.24 -22.92
CA LYS A 91 -13.57 12.31 -22.85
C LYS A 91 -13.14 10.93 -22.37
N GLU A 92 -14.08 10.21 -21.74
CA GLU A 92 -13.88 8.83 -21.33
C GLU A 92 -13.71 7.93 -22.55
N PHE A 93 -12.61 7.19 -22.56
CA PHE A 93 -12.34 6.12 -23.53
C PHE A 93 -12.58 4.77 -22.83
N TRP A 94 -13.68 4.13 -23.17
CA TRP A 94 -14.08 2.86 -22.54
C TRP A 94 -13.29 1.69 -23.12
N MET A 95 -12.61 0.97 -22.23
CA MET A 95 -11.80 -0.19 -22.61
C MET A 95 -12.68 -1.34 -23.11
N PRO A 96 -12.25 -2.04 -24.16
CA PRO A 96 -12.94 -3.22 -24.66
C PRO A 96 -12.89 -4.39 -23.66
N GLU A 97 -13.57 -5.50 -23.99
CA GLU A 97 -13.57 -6.71 -23.15
C GLU A 97 -12.19 -7.36 -22.99
N SER A 98 -11.27 -7.13 -23.93
CA SER A 98 -9.88 -7.56 -23.82
C SER A 98 -9.08 -6.79 -22.77
N GLY A 99 -9.50 -5.57 -22.41
CA GLY A 99 -8.72 -4.63 -21.59
C GLY A 99 -7.54 -4.02 -22.34
N GLU A 100 -7.34 -4.30 -23.63
CA GLU A 100 -6.26 -3.76 -24.45
C GLU A 100 -6.83 -2.89 -25.59
N ALA A 101 -6.21 -1.75 -25.87
CA ALA A 101 -6.61 -0.85 -26.94
C ALA A 101 -5.40 -0.10 -27.51
N GLU A 102 -5.56 0.46 -28.71
CA GLU A 102 -4.56 1.34 -29.34
C GLU A 102 -5.23 2.62 -29.84
N PHE A 103 -4.53 3.74 -29.71
CA PHE A 103 -4.94 5.04 -30.24
C PHE A 103 -3.70 5.89 -30.54
N GLN A 104 -3.89 7.06 -31.13
CA GLN A 104 -2.79 7.94 -31.49
C GLN A 104 -2.99 9.33 -30.88
N LEU A 105 -1.87 9.95 -30.49
CA LEU A 105 -1.81 11.33 -30.02
C LEU A 105 -0.95 12.13 -31.00
N VAL A 106 -1.49 13.23 -31.49
CA VAL A 106 -0.88 14.07 -32.54
C VAL A 106 -0.36 15.34 -31.89
N PHE A 107 0.92 15.61 -32.10
CA PHE A 107 1.63 16.79 -31.58
C PHE A 107 2.24 17.57 -32.76
N PRO A 108 2.65 18.85 -32.57
CA PRO A 108 3.44 19.58 -33.55
C PRO A 108 4.73 18.83 -33.97
N PRO A 109 5.29 19.12 -35.12
CA PRO A 109 6.54 18.50 -35.57
C PRO A 109 7.68 18.84 -34.63
N LEU A 110 8.53 17.86 -34.33
CA LEU A 110 9.73 18.02 -33.52
C LEU A 110 10.93 18.36 -34.44
N PRO A 111 11.82 19.28 -34.02
CA PRO A 111 13.08 19.53 -34.72
C PRO A 111 13.95 18.26 -34.82
N ASP A 112 14.69 18.10 -35.90
CA ASP A 112 15.60 16.98 -36.14
C ASP A 112 16.72 16.87 -35.09
N THR A 113 17.00 17.96 -34.36
CA THR A 113 18.01 18.03 -33.28
C THR A 113 17.55 17.29 -32.01
N VAL A 114 16.24 17.10 -31.82
CA VAL A 114 15.68 16.44 -30.64
C VAL A 114 16.08 14.97 -30.61
N THR A 115 16.57 14.52 -29.46
CA THR A 115 17.08 13.16 -29.25
C THR A 115 16.20 12.33 -28.31
N SER A 116 15.48 12.99 -27.41
CA SER A 116 14.53 12.35 -26.48
C SER A 116 13.41 13.30 -26.11
N ILE A 117 12.30 12.75 -25.67
CA ILE A 117 11.13 13.47 -25.19
C ILE A 117 10.59 12.85 -23.91
N ASP A 118 9.89 13.67 -23.13
CA ASP A 118 8.99 13.25 -22.07
C ASP A 118 7.55 13.45 -22.52
N PHE A 119 6.67 12.52 -22.20
CA PHE A 119 5.22 12.68 -22.34
C PHE A 119 4.62 12.92 -20.97
N THR A 120 3.75 13.94 -20.84
CA THR A 120 3.00 14.24 -19.61
C THR A 120 1.56 14.60 -19.97
N GLU A 121 0.61 14.01 -19.25
CA GLU A 121 -0.84 14.25 -19.45
C GLU A 121 -1.32 15.63 -18.97
N GLY A 122 -0.40 16.46 -18.47
CA GLY A 122 -0.66 17.80 -17.95
C GLY A 122 -0.29 17.92 -16.48
N GLU A 123 0.31 19.04 -16.09
CA GLU A 123 0.86 19.24 -14.74
C GLU A 123 -0.19 19.30 -13.62
N LYS A 124 -1.46 19.53 -13.98
CA LYS A 124 -2.58 19.67 -13.03
C LYS A 124 -3.57 18.50 -13.07
N VAL A 125 -3.21 17.40 -13.74
CA VAL A 125 -4.07 16.22 -13.82
C VAL A 125 -3.72 15.27 -12.67
N ASP A 126 -4.65 15.11 -11.73
CA ASP A 126 -4.51 14.14 -10.65
C ASP A 126 -4.36 12.73 -11.22
N ASN A 127 -3.29 12.03 -10.84
CA ASN A 127 -2.91 10.72 -11.36
C ASN A 127 -2.68 10.68 -12.89
N GLY A 128 -2.30 11.81 -13.49
CA GLY A 128 -2.00 11.90 -14.92
C GLY A 128 -0.86 10.99 -15.33
N TYR A 129 -0.93 10.50 -16.57
CA TYR A 129 0.10 9.62 -17.13
C TYR A 129 1.34 10.39 -17.51
N SER A 130 2.50 9.85 -17.16
CA SER A 130 3.79 10.38 -17.59
C SER A 130 4.76 9.27 -17.97
N ILE A 131 5.53 9.50 -19.03
CA ILE A 131 6.61 8.63 -19.51
C ILE A 131 7.81 9.52 -19.82
N TRP A 132 8.91 9.31 -19.10
CA TRP A 132 10.11 10.15 -19.21
C TRP A 132 11.23 9.47 -19.97
N GLY A 133 12.00 10.27 -20.70
CA GLY A 133 13.20 9.85 -21.40
C GLY A 133 12.94 8.91 -22.58
N ILE A 134 11.85 9.12 -23.34
CA ILE A 134 11.55 8.35 -24.55
C ILE A 134 12.58 8.70 -25.63
N GLN A 135 13.32 7.71 -26.12
CA GLN A 135 14.43 7.92 -27.04
C GLN A 135 13.93 8.03 -28.49
N LEU A 136 14.34 9.09 -29.15
CA LEU A 136 14.07 9.31 -30.58
C LEU A 136 15.25 8.92 -31.49
N LYS A 137 16.47 8.82 -30.93
CA LYS A 137 17.68 8.44 -31.67
C LYS A 137 18.38 7.29 -30.99
N GLY A 138 18.48 6.14 -31.69
CA GLY A 138 19.10 4.93 -31.14
C GLY A 138 18.25 4.18 -30.14
N LYS A 139 18.79 3.06 -29.65
CA LYS A 139 18.12 2.19 -28.67
C LYS A 139 18.76 2.26 -27.25
N LYS A 140 19.81 3.03 -27.07
CA LYS A 140 20.55 3.08 -25.81
C LYS A 140 20.02 4.20 -24.93
N LEU A 141 19.57 3.83 -23.73
CA LEU A 141 19.22 4.77 -22.68
C LEU A 141 20.46 5.44 -22.09
N PRO A 142 20.34 6.66 -21.53
CA PRO A 142 21.40 7.28 -20.75
C PRO A 142 21.92 6.33 -19.67
N THR A 143 23.20 6.42 -19.32
CA THR A 143 23.78 5.58 -18.27
C THR A 143 23.12 5.91 -16.93
N LEU A 144 22.59 4.89 -16.24
CA LEU A 144 22.07 5.04 -14.90
C LEU A 144 23.24 5.31 -13.93
N VAL A 145 23.15 6.41 -13.19
CA VAL A 145 24.14 6.74 -12.17
C VAL A 145 23.75 6.07 -10.86
N LEU A 146 24.47 5.02 -10.50
CA LEU A 146 24.29 4.35 -9.22
C LEU A 146 25.07 5.05 -8.11
N PRO A 147 24.49 5.23 -6.91
CA PRO A 147 25.26 5.61 -5.72
C PRO A 147 26.39 4.62 -5.44
N LYS A 148 27.50 5.10 -4.87
CA LYS A 148 28.65 4.22 -4.57
C LYS A 148 28.32 3.01 -3.69
N ASN A 149 27.32 3.18 -2.82
CA ASN A 149 26.83 2.15 -1.91
C ASN A 149 25.75 1.24 -2.54
N ALA A 150 25.31 1.48 -3.77
CA ALA A 150 24.40 0.60 -4.48
C ALA A 150 25.15 -0.65 -4.98
N VAL A 151 25.44 -1.56 -4.07
CA VAL A 151 26.22 -2.78 -4.33
C VAL A 151 25.34 -4.01 -4.30
N VAL A 152 25.73 -5.03 -5.04
CA VAL A 152 25.13 -6.36 -4.98
C VAL A 152 26.00 -7.22 -4.07
N HIS A 153 25.44 -7.69 -2.96
CA HIS A 153 26.17 -8.51 -2.01
C HIS A 153 26.55 -9.87 -2.60
N LYS A 154 27.78 -10.30 -2.33
CA LYS A 154 28.19 -11.67 -2.57
C LYS A 154 27.50 -12.54 -1.51
N ILE A 155 26.70 -13.50 -1.97
CA ILE A 155 25.95 -14.39 -1.10
C ILE A 155 26.89 -15.49 -0.59
N ASP A 156 27.04 -15.56 0.74
CA ASP A 156 27.66 -16.74 1.37
C ASP A 156 26.58 -17.83 1.54
N LYS A 157 26.65 -18.84 0.70
CA LYS A 157 25.67 -19.94 0.71
C LYS A 157 25.65 -20.75 2.00
N ASN A 158 26.70 -20.72 2.80
CA ASN A 158 26.87 -21.52 4.00
C ASN A 158 26.51 -20.76 5.28
N LEU A 159 26.45 -19.43 5.23
CA LEU A 159 26.10 -18.62 6.38
C LEU A 159 24.64 -18.87 6.75
N GLY A 160 24.43 -19.31 8.00
CA GLY A 160 23.09 -19.50 8.56
C GLY A 160 22.42 -18.18 8.94
N LEU A 161 21.13 -18.26 9.24
CA LEU A 161 20.35 -17.13 9.73
C LEU A 161 20.87 -16.72 11.13
N PRO A 162 21.33 -15.48 11.33
CA PRO A 162 21.80 -15.03 12.63
C PRO A 162 20.66 -14.90 13.64
N GLU A 163 21.01 -14.84 14.91
CA GLU A 163 20.06 -14.46 15.94
C GLU A 163 19.67 -12.97 15.79
N PRO A 164 18.40 -12.63 16.04
CA PRO A 164 17.96 -11.23 16.03
C PRO A 164 18.56 -10.46 17.21
N VAL A 165 18.84 -9.19 17.02
CA VAL A 165 19.12 -8.27 18.13
C VAL A 165 17.78 -7.87 18.73
N ILE A 166 17.61 -8.04 20.05
CA ILE A 166 16.44 -7.58 20.80
C ILE A 166 16.89 -6.40 21.64
N GLN A 167 16.50 -5.22 21.20
CA GLN A 167 16.83 -3.95 21.83
C GLN A 167 15.80 -2.90 21.42
N TYR A 168 15.41 -2.05 22.36
CA TYR A 168 14.59 -0.88 22.05
C TYR A 168 15.49 0.27 21.61
N GLY A 169 15.13 0.89 20.48
CA GLY A 169 15.90 2.00 19.97
C GLY A 169 15.58 2.36 18.53
N LYS A 170 16.25 3.38 18.02
CA LYS A 170 16.09 3.87 16.65
C LYS A 170 16.92 3.06 15.68
N GLY A 171 16.30 2.62 14.58
CA GLY A 171 16.99 2.21 13.36
C GLY A 171 16.84 3.29 12.30
N THR A 172 17.84 3.47 11.44
CA THR A 172 17.80 4.46 10.35
C THR A 172 17.57 3.78 9.02
N LEU A 173 16.54 4.20 8.29
CA LEU A 173 16.32 3.85 6.89
C LEU A 173 16.70 5.02 6.00
N LYS A 174 17.65 4.82 5.10
CA LYS A 174 18.03 5.83 4.11
C LYS A 174 18.15 5.23 2.72
N GLY A 175 18.09 6.05 1.68
CA GLY A 175 18.25 5.57 0.32
C GLY A 175 17.75 6.55 -0.73
N LYS A 176 17.47 5.99 -1.92
CA LYS A 176 17.04 6.79 -3.07
C LYS A 176 16.18 5.97 -4.02
N LEU A 177 15.16 6.61 -4.55
CA LEU A 177 14.45 6.17 -5.76
C LEU A 177 15.24 6.68 -6.97
N LEU A 178 15.88 5.79 -7.72
CA LEU A 178 16.65 6.14 -8.91
C LEU A 178 15.69 6.44 -10.07
N GLU A 179 15.95 7.50 -10.83
CA GLU A 179 15.05 8.02 -11.88
C GLU A 179 13.70 8.51 -11.33
N TYR A 180 13.69 9.04 -10.10
CA TYR A 180 12.50 9.63 -9.51
C TYR A 180 12.17 10.99 -10.15
N HIS A 181 10.91 11.24 -10.40
CA HIS A 181 10.37 12.54 -10.79
C HIS A 181 9.35 12.99 -9.75
N THR A 182 9.47 14.23 -9.28
CA THR A 182 8.54 14.80 -8.28
C THR A 182 7.09 14.65 -8.73
N GLY A 183 6.25 14.13 -7.82
CA GLY A 183 4.83 13.90 -8.11
C GLY A 183 4.51 12.65 -8.93
N MET A 184 5.50 11.80 -9.24
CA MET A 184 5.24 10.59 -10.03
C MET A 184 4.34 9.57 -9.31
N PHE A 185 4.23 9.64 -7.99
CA PHE A 185 3.34 8.78 -7.21
C PHE A 185 2.25 9.63 -6.55
N SER A 186 0.99 9.34 -6.87
CA SER A 186 -0.18 9.97 -6.28
C SER A 186 -0.49 9.50 -4.85
N ARG A 187 0.12 8.40 -4.42
CA ARG A 187 -0.03 7.83 -3.07
C ARG A 187 1.33 7.69 -2.42
N PRO A 188 1.43 7.92 -1.09
CA PRO A 188 2.67 7.70 -0.37
C PRO A 188 3.11 6.24 -0.46
N ILE A 189 4.41 6.02 -0.57
CA ILE A 189 5.01 4.71 -0.36
C ILE A 189 4.99 4.45 1.14
N ASN A 190 4.49 3.29 1.56
CA ASN A 190 4.47 2.91 2.96
C ASN A 190 5.43 1.75 3.22
N ILE A 191 6.10 1.82 4.37
CA ILE A 191 6.89 0.74 4.93
C ILE A 191 5.99 -0.03 5.89
N MET A 192 5.84 -1.33 5.68
CA MET A 192 5.19 -2.24 6.62
C MET A 192 6.26 -2.85 7.51
N LEU A 193 6.15 -2.66 8.83
CA LEU A 193 7.03 -3.24 9.84
C LEU A 193 6.32 -4.41 10.52
N PHE A 194 6.94 -5.58 10.51
CA PHE A 194 6.45 -6.78 11.20
C PHE A 194 7.07 -6.83 12.60
N GLU A 195 6.43 -6.15 13.52
CA GLU A 195 6.96 -5.89 14.87
C GLU A 195 6.72 -7.09 15.80
N SER A 196 7.52 -8.13 15.63
CA SER A 196 7.38 -9.42 16.30
C SER A 196 7.27 -9.30 17.84
N VAL A 197 8.12 -8.48 18.47
CA VAL A 197 8.13 -8.28 19.93
C VAL A 197 6.92 -7.46 20.40
N LYS A 198 6.46 -6.52 19.60
CA LYS A 198 5.26 -5.72 19.89
C LYS A 198 3.95 -6.44 19.58
N GLY A 199 4.02 -7.55 18.84
CA GLY A 199 2.85 -8.33 18.42
C GLY A 199 1.95 -7.59 17.43
N ASP A 200 2.52 -6.78 16.53
CA ASP A 200 1.77 -5.88 15.65
C ASP A 200 2.40 -5.72 14.27
N VAL A 201 1.62 -5.18 13.34
CA VAL A 201 2.12 -4.67 12.05
C VAL A 201 1.80 -3.19 11.96
N SER A 202 2.83 -2.37 11.88
CA SER A 202 2.67 -0.94 11.69
C SER A 202 3.01 -0.53 10.26
N GLN A 203 2.42 0.60 9.83
CA GLN A 203 2.69 1.22 8.55
C GLN A 203 3.25 2.62 8.79
N VAL A 204 4.42 2.88 8.22
CA VAL A 204 5.09 4.17 8.30
C VAL A 204 5.22 4.73 6.88
N PRO A 205 4.70 5.95 6.61
CA PRO A 205 4.87 6.57 5.30
C PRO A 205 6.34 6.93 5.09
N LEU A 206 6.85 6.66 3.88
CA LEU A 206 8.19 7.06 3.48
C LEU A 206 8.18 8.53 3.08
N THR A 207 9.00 9.35 3.73
CA THR A 207 9.19 10.76 3.36
C THR A 207 10.30 10.86 2.32
N ILE A 208 9.94 11.36 1.12
CA ILE A 208 10.83 11.42 -0.05
C ILE A 208 11.00 12.89 -0.44
N ASP A 209 12.25 13.33 -0.67
CA ASP A 209 12.54 14.67 -1.18
C ASP A 209 12.33 14.80 -2.71
N ALA A 210 12.54 16.00 -3.25
CA ALA A 210 12.35 16.27 -4.67
C ALA A 210 13.30 15.49 -5.58
N GLU A 211 14.43 15.05 -5.07
CA GLU A 211 15.46 14.28 -5.78
C GLU A 211 15.30 12.77 -5.61
N GLY A 212 14.26 12.33 -4.89
CA GLY A 212 13.96 10.93 -4.63
C GLY A 212 14.72 10.33 -3.44
N ASN A 213 15.45 11.14 -2.65
CA ASN A 213 16.15 10.64 -1.48
C ASN A 213 15.21 10.53 -0.28
N PHE A 214 15.51 9.60 0.63
CA PHE A 214 14.84 9.47 1.92
C PHE A 214 15.84 9.16 3.03
N ASN A 215 15.56 9.69 4.22
CA ASN A 215 16.32 9.42 5.43
C ASN A 215 15.37 9.55 6.62
N GLN A 216 15.11 8.44 7.32
CA GLN A 216 14.07 8.35 8.31
C GLN A 216 14.46 7.45 9.47
N GLU A 217 14.27 7.92 10.70
CA GLU A 217 14.43 7.13 11.91
C GLU A 217 13.12 6.42 12.26
N ILE A 218 13.21 5.16 12.64
CA ILE A 218 12.07 4.32 13.03
C ILE A 218 12.40 3.66 14.37
N ILE A 219 11.47 3.71 15.32
CA ILE A 219 11.59 3.06 16.63
C ILE A 219 11.31 1.57 16.51
N LEU A 220 12.27 0.76 16.89
CA LEU A 220 12.24 -0.69 16.80
C LEU A 220 12.39 -1.32 18.19
N ALA A 221 11.90 -2.53 18.37
CA ALA A 221 12.08 -3.33 19.58
C ALA A 221 13.00 -4.54 19.36
N ALA A 222 13.28 -4.87 18.11
CA ALA A 222 14.19 -5.93 17.70
C ALA A 222 14.59 -5.76 16.24
N THR A 223 15.49 -6.63 15.75
CA THR A 223 15.69 -6.81 14.30
C THR A 223 14.33 -7.13 13.66
N THR A 224 13.86 -6.25 12.79
CA THR A 224 12.48 -6.25 12.27
C THR A 224 12.50 -6.42 10.75
N GLN A 225 11.75 -7.40 10.25
CA GLN A 225 11.46 -7.49 8.81
C GLN A 225 10.55 -6.34 8.41
N CYS A 226 10.91 -5.69 7.31
CA CYS A 226 10.15 -4.61 6.69
C CYS A 226 9.81 -4.97 5.25
N ASN A 227 8.60 -4.63 4.83
CA ASN A 227 8.20 -4.75 3.43
C ASN A 227 7.79 -3.39 2.88
N MET A 228 8.14 -3.14 1.63
CA MET A 228 7.72 -1.96 0.88
C MET A 228 7.10 -2.37 -0.43
N TYR A 229 5.96 -1.79 -0.78
CA TYR A 229 5.29 -1.97 -2.06
C TYR A 229 5.32 -0.66 -2.84
N LEU A 230 5.80 -0.74 -4.07
CA LEU A 230 5.80 0.42 -4.95
C LEU A 230 4.42 0.59 -5.60
N PRO A 231 3.89 1.83 -5.68
CA PRO A 231 2.63 2.09 -6.36
C PRO A 231 2.64 1.55 -7.80
N GLY A 232 1.55 0.86 -8.19
CA GLY A 232 1.43 0.25 -9.52
C GLY A 232 2.27 -1.00 -9.75
N SER A 233 2.89 -1.57 -8.71
CA SER A 233 3.71 -2.78 -8.80
C SER A 233 3.25 -3.84 -7.80
N ASN A 234 3.37 -5.10 -8.21
CA ASN A 234 3.23 -6.25 -7.31
C ASN A 234 4.58 -6.68 -6.71
N ASN A 235 5.68 -6.02 -7.09
CA ASN A 235 6.99 -6.33 -6.56
C ASN A 235 7.08 -5.89 -5.09
N LYS A 236 7.43 -6.85 -4.25
CA LYS A 236 7.65 -6.65 -2.83
C LYS A 236 9.15 -6.50 -2.57
N LEU A 237 9.55 -5.35 -2.04
CA LEU A 237 10.87 -5.17 -1.48
C LEU A 237 10.84 -5.62 -0.03
N VAL A 238 11.68 -6.58 0.32
CA VAL A 238 11.91 -7.06 1.68
C VAL A 238 13.26 -6.56 2.16
N PHE A 239 13.32 -5.99 3.35
CA PHE A 239 14.57 -5.60 4.00
C PHE A 239 14.44 -5.72 5.52
N PHE A 240 15.56 -5.62 6.22
CA PHE A 240 15.58 -5.72 7.68
C PHE A 240 16.14 -4.42 8.26
N MET A 241 15.55 -3.99 9.35
CA MET A 241 16.04 -2.89 10.17
C MET A 241 16.41 -3.40 11.56
N GLU A 242 17.41 -2.78 12.15
CA GLU A 242 17.91 -3.16 13.47
C GLU A 242 18.17 -1.91 14.32
N PRO A 243 17.83 -1.90 15.61
CA PRO A 243 18.15 -0.79 16.51
C PRO A 243 19.64 -0.43 16.46
N GLY A 244 19.94 0.85 16.37
CA GLY A 244 21.32 1.36 16.34
C GLY A 244 22.04 1.21 15.00
N LYS A 245 21.40 0.61 13.97
CA LYS A 245 22.00 0.42 12.65
C LYS A 245 21.31 1.19 11.54
N GLU A 246 22.06 1.41 10.47
CA GLU A 246 21.55 1.94 9.22
C GLU A 246 21.16 0.80 8.25
N THR A 247 20.05 0.98 7.57
CA THR A 247 19.64 0.20 6.42
C THR A 247 19.56 1.12 5.22
N GLU A 248 20.27 0.81 4.16
CA GLU A 248 20.26 1.58 2.91
C GLU A 248 19.52 0.81 1.82
N VAL A 249 18.62 1.50 1.14
CA VAL A 249 17.81 0.92 0.06
C VAL A 249 17.82 1.83 -1.16
N TYR A 250 18.25 1.30 -2.30
CA TYR A 250 18.16 1.99 -3.58
C TYR A 250 17.21 1.22 -4.49
N ILE A 251 16.21 1.92 -5.03
CA ILE A 251 15.15 1.34 -5.86
C ILE A 251 15.30 1.88 -7.28
N ASN A 252 15.53 1.00 -8.23
CA ASN A 252 15.70 1.34 -9.63
C ASN A 252 14.35 1.37 -10.36
N LEU A 253 13.75 2.55 -10.45
CA LEU A 253 12.44 2.75 -11.10
C LEU A 253 12.51 2.53 -12.63
N ARG A 254 13.70 2.68 -13.24
CA ARG A 254 13.91 2.33 -14.65
C ARG A 254 13.75 0.82 -14.87
N GLU A 255 14.40 0.02 -14.05
CA GLU A 255 14.29 -1.44 -14.11
C GLU A 255 12.87 -1.91 -13.80
N LEU A 256 12.19 -1.27 -12.83
CA LEU A 256 10.78 -1.50 -12.56
C LEU A 256 9.91 -1.25 -13.80
N SER A 257 10.10 -0.10 -14.44
CA SER A 257 9.36 0.29 -15.65
C SER A 257 9.61 -0.69 -16.81
N ARG A 258 10.88 -1.14 -16.99
CA ARG A 258 11.25 -2.14 -17.99
C ARG A 258 10.55 -3.48 -17.73
N GLN A 259 10.56 -3.99 -16.49
CA GLN A 259 9.93 -5.27 -16.14
C GLN A 259 8.40 -5.25 -16.34
N GLN A 260 7.78 -4.09 -16.21
CA GLN A 260 6.35 -3.89 -16.42
C GLN A 260 5.97 -3.54 -17.86
N SER A 261 6.95 -3.32 -18.73
CA SER A 261 6.71 -2.95 -20.12
C SER A 261 6.14 -4.12 -20.94
N LYS A 262 5.19 -3.85 -21.81
CA LYS A 262 4.71 -4.79 -22.83
C LYS A 262 5.82 -5.16 -23.81
N PHE A 263 6.61 -4.17 -24.22
CA PHE A 263 7.58 -4.30 -25.32
C PHE A 263 9.00 -4.59 -24.84
N HIS A 264 9.40 -4.15 -23.64
CA HIS A 264 10.80 -4.23 -23.16
C HIS A 264 11.04 -5.27 -22.05
N LYS A 265 9.99 -5.90 -21.49
CA LYS A 265 10.16 -6.85 -20.37
C LYS A 265 11.04 -8.06 -20.64
N GLN A 266 11.18 -8.45 -21.90
CA GLN A 266 12.01 -9.59 -22.32
C GLN A 266 13.47 -9.20 -22.60
N GLU A 267 13.78 -7.90 -22.62
CA GLU A 267 15.15 -7.42 -22.82
C GLU A 267 16.01 -7.77 -21.61
N LYS A 268 17.24 -8.22 -21.88
CA LYS A 268 18.19 -8.51 -20.80
C LYS A 268 18.68 -7.21 -20.17
N SER A 269 18.53 -7.09 -18.87
CA SER A 269 19.14 -6.03 -18.07
C SER A 269 20.23 -6.59 -17.18
N ARG A 270 21.29 -5.79 -16.96
CA ARG A 270 22.33 -6.05 -15.95
C ARG A 270 22.02 -5.32 -14.64
N ASP A 271 21.13 -4.36 -14.69
CA ASP A 271 20.76 -3.56 -13.53
C ASP A 271 19.82 -4.35 -12.63
N LYS A 272 19.97 -4.15 -11.33
CA LYS A 272 19.07 -4.72 -10.32
C LYS A 272 17.90 -3.80 -10.08
N LEU A 273 16.76 -4.37 -9.70
CA LEU A 273 15.61 -3.60 -9.25
C LEU A 273 15.87 -2.97 -7.88
N PHE A 274 16.54 -3.71 -6.99
CA PHE A 274 16.86 -3.28 -5.64
C PHE A 274 18.35 -3.45 -5.33
N TYR A 275 18.89 -2.50 -4.53
CA TYR A 275 20.19 -2.61 -3.89
C TYR A 275 19.98 -2.34 -2.41
N ILE A 276 20.39 -3.25 -1.55
CA ILE A 276 20.07 -3.24 -0.12
C ILE A 276 21.38 -3.43 0.67
N ASN A 277 21.65 -2.53 1.62
CA ASN A 277 22.75 -2.65 2.57
C ASN A 277 22.19 -2.63 4.00
N GLY A 278 22.91 -3.22 4.95
CA GLY A 278 22.53 -3.24 6.35
C GLY A 278 22.25 -4.65 6.87
N PRO A 279 21.46 -4.78 7.93
CA PRO A 279 21.16 -6.08 8.53
C PRO A 279 20.55 -7.05 7.50
N LEU A 280 21.05 -8.29 7.49
CA LEU A 280 20.56 -9.36 6.62
C LEU A 280 20.47 -8.98 5.11
N ALA A 281 21.32 -8.05 4.64
CA ALA A 281 21.23 -7.49 3.29
C ALA A 281 21.23 -8.56 2.18
N ALA A 282 22.05 -9.60 2.28
CA ALA A 282 22.08 -10.69 1.30
C ALA A 282 20.77 -11.49 1.27
N THR A 283 20.22 -11.83 2.43
CA THR A 283 18.90 -12.47 2.58
C THR A 283 17.78 -11.58 2.04
N ALA A 284 17.80 -10.29 2.39
CA ALA A 284 16.87 -9.29 1.90
C ALA A 284 16.89 -9.19 0.36
N GLN A 285 18.06 -9.16 -0.24
CA GLN A 285 18.25 -9.14 -1.69
C GLN A 285 17.67 -10.40 -2.35
N GLU A 286 17.93 -11.58 -1.79
CA GLU A 286 17.39 -12.83 -2.31
C GLU A 286 15.86 -12.86 -2.22
N MET A 287 15.29 -12.49 -1.06
CA MET A 287 13.83 -12.44 -0.85
C MET A 287 13.13 -11.44 -1.77
N SER A 288 13.78 -10.34 -2.13
CA SER A 288 13.21 -9.32 -3.00
C SER A 288 13.28 -9.66 -4.49
N GLU A 289 14.26 -10.43 -4.93
CA GLU A 289 14.52 -10.65 -6.36
C GLU A 289 14.25 -12.08 -6.85
N LYS A 290 14.46 -13.07 -6.01
CA LYS A 290 14.57 -14.47 -6.50
C LYS A 290 13.50 -15.40 -5.97
N VAL A 291 12.82 -15.02 -4.91
CA VAL A 291 11.97 -15.96 -4.19
C VAL A 291 10.52 -15.66 -4.48
N TYR A 292 9.95 -16.40 -5.40
CA TYR A 292 8.51 -16.58 -5.45
C TYR A 292 8.20 -18.01 -5.00
N THR A 293 7.95 -18.19 -3.72
CA THR A 293 7.19 -19.35 -3.24
C THR A 293 5.76 -18.86 -3.01
N PRO A 294 4.74 -19.50 -3.56
CA PRO A 294 3.37 -19.12 -3.27
C PRO A 294 3.15 -19.20 -1.76
N ASP A 295 2.65 -18.11 -1.17
CA ASP A 295 2.14 -18.13 0.20
C ASP A 295 0.99 -19.15 0.27
N LEU A 296 0.94 -19.96 1.33
CA LEU A 296 -0.11 -20.96 1.53
C LEU A 296 -1.53 -20.36 1.45
N ARG A 297 -1.71 -19.12 1.90
CA ARG A 297 -2.97 -18.37 1.75
C ARG A 297 -3.30 -18.09 0.28
N GLU A 298 -2.31 -17.69 -0.50
CA GLU A 298 -2.49 -17.44 -1.94
C GLU A 298 -2.85 -18.72 -2.68
N LEU A 299 -2.21 -19.84 -2.36
CA LEU A 299 -2.56 -21.15 -2.93
C LEU A 299 -4.01 -21.52 -2.63
N ASN A 300 -4.47 -21.30 -1.39
CA ASN A 300 -5.84 -21.57 -1.02
C ASN A 300 -6.82 -20.68 -1.81
N PHE A 301 -6.51 -19.40 -2.01
CA PHE A 301 -7.34 -18.51 -2.83
C PHE A 301 -7.40 -18.94 -4.31
N ARG A 302 -6.31 -19.46 -4.84
CA ARG A 302 -6.29 -20.02 -6.21
C ARG A 302 -7.09 -21.31 -6.33
N ASN A 303 -7.19 -22.08 -5.24
CA ASN A 303 -7.78 -23.43 -5.21
C ASN A 303 -9.13 -23.50 -4.52
N LEU A 304 -9.89 -22.39 -4.41
CA LEU A 304 -11.17 -22.33 -3.70
C LEU A 304 -12.17 -23.41 -4.13
N LYS A 305 -12.17 -23.79 -5.42
CA LYS A 305 -13.06 -24.86 -5.90
C LYS A 305 -12.72 -26.23 -5.31
N ALA A 306 -11.45 -26.53 -5.08
CA ALA A 306 -11.01 -27.78 -4.45
C ALA A 306 -11.34 -27.82 -2.95
N ILE A 307 -11.37 -26.63 -2.29
CA ILE A 307 -11.66 -26.49 -0.85
C ILE A 307 -13.17 -26.56 -0.57
N ASN A 308 -13.99 -26.29 -1.58
CA ASN A 308 -15.44 -26.24 -1.41
C ASN A 308 -16.01 -27.58 -0.91
N GLY A 309 -16.77 -27.52 0.19
CA GLY A 309 -17.41 -28.70 0.80
C GLY A 309 -16.50 -29.54 1.71
N MET A 310 -15.23 -29.15 1.92
CA MET A 310 -14.34 -29.84 2.87
C MET A 310 -14.88 -29.71 4.31
N SER A 311 -14.66 -30.74 5.12
CA SER A 311 -14.75 -30.63 6.59
C SER A 311 -13.50 -29.94 7.14
N PHE A 312 -13.52 -29.53 8.41
CA PHE A 312 -12.31 -28.99 9.08
C PHE A 312 -11.16 -30.01 9.08
N THR A 313 -11.45 -31.28 9.27
CA THR A 313 -10.45 -32.37 9.22
C THR A 313 -9.83 -32.48 7.84
N ASP A 314 -10.63 -32.48 6.79
CA ASP A 314 -10.15 -32.56 5.41
C ASP A 314 -9.34 -31.32 5.04
N PHE A 315 -9.80 -30.13 5.44
CA PHE A 315 -9.07 -28.89 5.19
C PHE A 315 -7.73 -28.84 5.93
N LYS A 316 -7.64 -29.39 7.17
CA LYS A 316 -6.36 -29.52 7.88
C LYS A 316 -5.42 -30.46 7.15
N ALA A 317 -5.89 -31.63 6.73
CA ALA A 317 -5.07 -32.59 5.97
C ALA A 317 -4.59 -31.99 4.64
N TYR A 318 -5.49 -31.31 3.90
CA TYR A 318 -5.15 -30.59 2.67
C TYR A 318 -4.08 -29.52 2.92
N THR A 319 -4.25 -28.71 3.97
CA THR A 319 -3.29 -27.64 4.31
C THR A 319 -1.90 -28.20 4.59
N LEU A 320 -1.80 -29.28 5.38
CA LEU A 320 -0.51 -29.92 5.68
C LEU A 320 0.16 -30.46 4.41
N GLN A 321 -0.60 -31.08 3.52
CA GLN A 321 -0.07 -31.56 2.23
C GLN A 321 0.44 -30.40 1.35
N GLN A 322 -0.25 -29.25 1.34
CA GLN A 322 0.20 -28.06 0.60
C GLN A 322 1.52 -27.51 1.17
N VAL A 323 1.64 -27.47 2.49
CA VAL A 323 2.90 -27.02 3.14
C VAL A 323 4.07 -27.94 2.79
N ASP A 324 3.88 -29.24 2.80
CA ASP A 324 4.93 -30.18 2.38
C ASP A 324 5.36 -29.95 0.92
N SER A 325 4.42 -29.56 0.05
CA SER A 325 4.74 -29.19 -1.33
C SER A 325 5.55 -27.91 -1.41
N ILE A 326 5.12 -26.86 -0.68
CA ILE A 326 5.83 -25.57 -0.62
C ILE A 326 7.23 -25.77 -0.02
N GLN A 327 7.37 -26.60 1.01
CA GLN A 327 8.68 -26.87 1.63
C GLN A 327 9.61 -27.55 0.65
N ARG A 328 9.14 -28.54 -0.11
CA ARG A 328 9.96 -29.20 -1.17
C ARG A 328 10.38 -28.21 -2.27
N GLU A 329 9.51 -27.28 -2.64
CA GLU A 329 9.88 -26.20 -3.58
C GLU A 329 10.93 -25.28 -2.96
N THR A 330 10.76 -24.89 -1.68
CA THR A 330 11.72 -24.08 -0.91
C THR A 330 13.09 -24.77 -0.85
N ASP A 331 13.13 -26.08 -0.58
CA ASP A 331 14.36 -26.88 -0.49
C ASP A 331 15.16 -26.90 -1.80
N ASN A 332 14.50 -26.71 -2.93
CA ASN A 332 15.12 -26.69 -4.26
C ASN A 332 15.51 -25.26 -4.72
N LEU A 333 15.23 -24.22 -3.95
CA LEU A 333 15.58 -22.86 -4.34
C LEU A 333 17.10 -22.64 -4.33
N PRO A 334 17.65 -21.95 -5.35
CA PRO A 334 19.08 -21.64 -5.41
C PRO A 334 19.42 -20.40 -4.55
N VAL A 335 19.08 -20.46 -3.25
CA VAL A 335 19.28 -19.38 -2.28
C VAL A 335 20.30 -19.75 -1.20
N SER A 336 20.73 -18.79 -0.38
CA SER A 336 21.60 -19.01 0.76
C SER A 336 20.92 -19.83 1.85
N LYS A 337 21.72 -20.45 2.73
CA LYS A 337 21.22 -21.19 3.89
C LYS A 337 20.36 -20.30 4.80
N ALA A 338 20.76 -19.03 5.01
CA ALA A 338 20.01 -18.08 5.81
C ALA A 338 18.60 -17.82 5.22
N THR A 339 18.52 -17.56 3.93
CA THR A 339 17.23 -17.34 3.24
C THR A 339 16.37 -18.60 3.30
N HIS A 340 16.98 -19.77 3.08
CA HIS A 340 16.28 -21.05 3.16
C HIS A 340 15.69 -21.30 4.56
N GLN A 341 16.48 -21.05 5.61
CA GLN A 341 16.01 -21.18 7.00
C GLN A 341 14.82 -20.23 7.28
N LEU A 342 14.91 -18.97 6.88
CA LEU A 342 13.83 -17.99 7.09
C LEU A 342 12.54 -18.38 6.35
N LEU A 343 12.66 -18.83 5.11
CA LEU A 343 11.49 -19.31 4.33
C LEU A 343 10.86 -20.56 4.97
N SER A 344 11.67 -21.49 5.46
CA SER A 344 11.16 -22.68 6.15
C SER A 344 10.43 -22.34 7.45
N ILE A 345 10.91 -21.34 8.19
CA ILE A 345 10.23 -20.80 9.38
C ILE A 345 8.88 -20.20 8.97
N ASN A 346 8.84 -19.35 7.92
CA ASN A 346 7.60 -18.76 7.42
C ASN A 346 6.59 -19.82 6.94
N ASN A 347 7.06 -20.88 6.27
CA ASN A 347 6.20 -21.99 5.85
C ASN A 347 5.52 -22.67 7.05
N LYS A 348 6.27 -22.98 8.11
CA LYS A 348 5.73 -23.56 9.35
C LYS A 348 4.70 -22.62 10.01
N MET A 349 4.99 -21.31 10.09
CA MET A 349 4.09 -20.33 10.68
C MET A 349 2.79 -20.17 9.89
N SER A 350 2.84 -20.28 8.57
CA SER A 350 1.67 -20.17 7.71
C SER A 350 0.60 -21.24 7.98
N ILE A 351 0.99 -22.41 8.49
CA ILE A 351 0.07 -23.50 8.85
C ILE A 351 -0.96 -23.00 9.86
N VAL A 352 -0.49 -22.45 10.98
CA VAL A 352 -1.37 -21.98 12.06
C VAL A 352 -2.28 -20.86 11.56
N ALA A 353 -1.73 -19.91 10.81
CA ALA A 353 -2.49 -18.80 10.28
C ALA A 353 -3.63 -19.27 9.35
N VAL A 354 -3.34 -20.22 8.47
CA VAL A 354 -4.32 -20.77 7.53
C VAL A 354 -5.38 -21.60 8.25
N LEU A 355 -4.99 -22.46 9.17
CA LEU A 355 -5.94 -23.29 9.92
C LEU A 355 -6.89 -22.45 10.78
N ARG A 356 -6.41 -21.37 11.40
CA ARG A 356 -7.30 -20.44 12.12
C ARG A 356 -8.25 -19.69 11.18
N GLY A 357 -7.83 -19.41 9.97
CA GLY A 357 -8.64 -18.81 8.91
C GLY A 357 -9.53 -19.80 8.15
N ALA A 358 -9.57 -21.08 8.54
CA ALA A 358 -10.27 -22.15 7.80
C ALA A 358 -11.73 -21.80 7.47
N ALA A 359 -12.51 -21.38 8.46
CA ALA A 359 -13.93 -21.02 8.26
C ALA A 359 -14.11 -19.89 7.23
N SER A 360 -13.21 -18.88 7.25
CA SER A 360 -13.24 -17.78 6.27
C SER A 360 -12.89 -18.27 4.86
N THR A 361 -11.87 -19.13 4.75
CA THR A 361 -11.45 -19.73 3.48
C THR A 361 -12.55 -20.63 2.90
N MET A 362 -13.17 -21.47 3.71
CA MET A 362 -14.28 -22.33 3.33
C MET A 362 -15.53 -21.54 2.92
N THR A 363 -15.82 -20.42 3.59
CA THR A 363 -16.89 -19.48 3.20
C THR A 363 -16.61 -18.89 1.82
N SER A 364 -15.36 -18.44 1.59
CA SER A 364 -14.95 -17.92 0.28
C SER A 364 -15.03 -18.98 -0.81
N ALA A 365 -14.72 -20.24 -0.49
CA ALA A 365 -14.84 -21.36 -1.40
C ALA A 365 -16.31 -21.64 -1.78
N ALA A 366 -17.21 -21.59 -0.82
CA ALA A 366 -18.66 -21.76 -1.07
C ALA A 366 -19.23 -20.66 -1.97
N ILE A 367 -18.79 -19.40 -1.79
CA ILE A 367 -19.17 -18.28 -2.67
C ILE A 367 -18.62 -18.50 -4.09
N ALA A 368 -17.34 -18.86 -4.21
CA ALA A 368 -16.68 -19.08 -5.50
C ALA A 368 -17.29 -20.26 -6.29
N ALA A 369 -17.84 -21.25 -5.59
CA ALA A 369 -18.54 -22.38 -6.18
C ALA A 369 -20.02 -22.08 -6.51
N GLY A 370 -20.55 -20.92 -6.09
CA GLY A 370 -21.97 -20.56 -6.28
C GLY A 370 -22.93 -21.25 -5.32
N ASN A 371 -22.44 -21.90 -4.25
CA ASN A 371 -23.25 -22.60 -3.27
C ASN A 371 -24.00 -21.64 -2.33
N ILE A 372 -23.43 -20.46 -2.10
CA ILE A 372 -24.03 -19.37 -1.33
C ILE A 372 -23.82 -18.05 -2.04
N LYS A 373 -24.72 -17.09 -1.81
CA LYS A 373 -24.56 -15.70 -2.26
C LYS A 373 -23.67 -14.94 -1.28
N ARG A 374 -23.09 -13.84 -1.75
CA ARG A 374 -22.19 -12.99 -0.93
C ARG A 374 -22.89 -12.41 0.30
N GLU A 375 -24.19 -12.14 0.19
CA GLU A 375 -25.03 -11.61 1.27
C GLU A 375 -25.24 -12.65 2.39
N GLU A 376 -25.14 -13.94 2.08
CA GLU A 376 -25.32 -15.08 3.01
C GLU A 376 -24.01 -15.47 3.72
N ALA A 377 -22.87 -14.90 3.32
CA ALA A 377 -21.54 -15.25 3.80
C ALA A 377 -21.41 -15.17 5.33
N GLY A 378 -22.00 -14.14 5.96
CA GLY A 378 -21.94 -13.95 7.40
C GLY A 378 -22.65 -15.08 8.17
N ILE A 379 -23.84 -15.48 7.71
CA ILE A 379 -24.60 -16.57 8.33
C ILE A 379 -23.85 -17.89 8.14
N PHE A 380 -23.37 -18.16 6.94
CA PHE A 380 -22.62 -19.39 6.64
C PHE A 380 -21.34 -19.50 7.48
N PHE A 381 -20.59 -18.41 7.61
CA PHE A 381 -19.41 -18.35 8.47
C PHE A 381 -19.73 -18.68 9.93
N GLN A 382 -20.81 -18.12 10.48
CA GLN A 382 -21.24 -18.40 11.86
C GLN A 382 -21.62 -19.88 12.06
N GLU A 383 -22.30 -20.49 11.08
CA GLU A 383 -22.64 -21.92 11.12
C GLU A 383 -21.39 -22.82 11.05
N LEU A 384 -20.37 -22.41 10.27
CA LEU A 384 -19.08 -23.08 10.27
C LEU A 384 -18.39 -22.95 11.64
N MET A 385 -18.38 -21.75 12.21
CA MET A 385 -17.72 -21.52 13.51
C MET A 385 -18.33 -22.34 14.65
N LYS A 386 -19.62 -22.67 14.62
CA LYS A 386 -20.25 -23.61 15.57
C LYS A 386 -19.66 -25.03 15.48
N LYS A 387 -19.12 -25.39 14.33
CA LYS A 387 -18.51 -26.70 14.04
C LYS A 387 -16.99 -26.70 14.18
N TYR A 388 -16.39 -25.54 14.52
CA TYR A 388 -14.93 -25.42 14.66
C TYR A 388 -14.44 -26.28 15.81
N PRO A 389 -13.55 -27.27 15.57
CA PRO A 389 -13.11 -28.17 16.64
C PRO A 389 -12.27 -27.44 17.70
N ALA A 390 -12.54 -27.68 18.98
CA ALA A 390 -11.81 -27.04 20.08
C ALA A 390 -10.31 -27.38 20.08
N ASP A 391 -9.95 -28.56 19.57
CA ASP A 391 -8.59 -29.07 19.47
C ASP A 391 -8.02 -28.97 18.04
N TYR A 392 -8.61 -28.13 17.18
CA TYR A 392 -8.27 -28.06 15.75
C TYR A 392 -6.79 -27.81 15.49
N LEU A 393 -6.12 -27.05 16.35
CA LEU A 393 -4.69 -26.77 16.26
C LEU A 393 -3.82 -27.76 17.09
N ALA A 394 -4.41 -28.73 17.76
CA ALA A 394 -3.64 -29.74 18.48
C ALA A 394 -2.73 -30.55 17.52
N ASN A 395 -1.56 -30.97 18.02
CA ASN A 395 -0.53 -31.72 17.29
C ASN A 395 0.11 -30.95 16.12
N ILE A 396 -0.01 -29.61 16.09
CA ILE A 396 0.83 -28.77 15.23
C ILE A 396 2.10 -28.45 16.02
N ASP A 397 3.26 -28.81 15.46
CA ASP A 397 4.53 -28.43 16.06
C ASP A 397 4.70 -26.92 16.11
N ILE A 398 4.85 -26.37 17.29
CA ILE A 398 5.04 -24.94 17.59
C ILE A 398 6.35 -24.65 18.33
N ASN A 399 7.18 -25.68 18.60
CA ASN A 399 8.42 -25.53 19.36
C ASN A 399 9.40 -24.55 18.68
N TYR A 400 9.39 -24.50 17.35
CA TYR A 400 10.20 -23.55 16.58
C TYR A 400 9.93 -22.08 16.92
N LEU A 401 8.77 -21.75 17.51
CA LEU A 401 8.47 -20.37 17.94
C LEU A 401 9.42 -19.91 19.06
N ASN A 402 10.00 -20.84 19.80
CA ASN A 402 10.97 -20.53 20.85
C ASN A 402 12.43 -20.45 20.35
N GLU A 403 12.65 -20.64 19.05
CA GLU A 403 13.95 -20.41 18.41
C GLU A 403 14.13 -18.91 18.17
N PRO A 404 15.26 -18.28 18.57
CA PRO A 404 15.47 -16.84 18.41
C PRO A 404 15.23 -16.32 16.98
N GLN A 405 15.66 -17.09 15.97
CA GLN A 405 15.52 -16.73 14.56
C GLN A 405 14.06 -16.59 14.10
N SER A 406 13.13 -17.20 14.82
CA SER A 406 11.69 -17.11 14.51
C SER A 406 11.14 -15.69 14.59
N ILE A 407 11.74 -14.82 15.41
CA ILE A 407 11.39 -13.39 15.49
C ILE A 407 11.56 -12.66 14.14
N LEU A 408 12.50 -13.12 13.30
CA LEU A 408 12.77 -12.52 11.99
C LEU A 408 11.68 -12.80 10.96
N ALA A 409 10.76 -13.72 11.22
CA ALA A 409 9.70 -14.10 10.31
C ALA A 409 8.51 -13.13 10.36
N ASP A 410 7.94 -12.83 9.19
CA ASP A 410 6.86 -11.85 9.05
C ASP A 410 5.51 -12.26 9.66
N MET A 411 5.36 -13.53 10.05
CA MET A 411 4.16 -14.05 10.71
C MET A 411 4.30 -14.22 12.25
N TYR A 412 5.50 -14.02 12.80
CA TYR A 412 5.72 -14.25 14.23
C TYR A 412 4.82 -13.40 15.12
N TYR A 413 4.68 -12.10 14.81
CA TYR A 413 3.80 -11.19 15.54
C TYR A 413 2.38 -11.72 15.68
N TYR A 414 1.86 -12.33 14.60
CA TYR A 414 0.50 -12.86 14.57
C TYR A 414 0.35 -14.07 15.49
N LEU A 415 1.32 -14.99 15.45
CA LEU A 415 1.29 -16.21 16.27
C LEU A 415 1.45 -15.89 17.77
N VAL A 416 2.37 -14.99 18.12
CA VAL A 416 2.51 -14.52 19.50
C VAL A 416 1.21 -13.90 20.01
N THR A 417 0.57 -13.03 19.21
CA THR A 417 -0.70 -12.40 19.57
C THR A 417 -1.81 -13.42 19.82
N ILE A 418 -1.81 -14.53 19.10
CA ILE A 418 -2.78 -15.59 19.25
C ILE A 418 -2.51 -16.39 20.53
N TYR A 419 -1.28 -16.86 20.67
CA TYR A 419 -0.91 -17.79 21.72
C TYR A 419 -0.73 -17.12 23.08
N SER A 420 -0.43 -15.83 23.14
CA SER A 420 -0.37 -15.07 24.41
C SER A 420 -1.69 -15.06 25.18
N ARG A 421 -2.82 -15.40 24.53
CA ARG A 421 -4.13 -15.48 25.20
C ARG A 421 -4.35 -16.73 26.05
N ASP A 422 -3.53 -17.76 25.83
CA ASP A 422 -3.64 -19.06 26.53
C ASP A 422 -2.22 -19.64 26.72
N ILE A 423 -1.35 -18.82 27.31
CA ILE A 423 0.09 -19.12 27.43
C ILE A 423 0.36 -20.36 28.29
N GLU A 424 -0.47 -20.60 29.31
CA GLU A 424 -0.34 -21.78 30.19
C GLU A 424 -0.58 -23.09 29.43
N LYS A 425 -1.56 -23.11 28.55
CA LYS A 425 -1.81 -24.25 27.65
C LYS A 425 -0.62 -24.50 26.74
N ILE A 426 -0.09 -23.44 26.14
CA ILE A 426 1.07 -23.51 25.25
C ILE A 426 2.31 -24.00 26.00
N ALA A 427 2.55 -23.50 27.20
CA ALA A 427 3.65 -23.96 28.06
C ALA A 427 3.57 -25.48 28.34
N LYS A 428 2.36 -25.98 28.59
CA LYS A 428 2.13 -27.42 28.77
C LYS A 428 2.37 -28.21 27.47
N GLU A 429 1.96 -27.71 26.34
CA GLU A 429 2.17 -28.35 25.01
C GLU A 429 3.66 -28.35 24.63
N CYS A 430 4.39 -27.28 24.91
CA CYS A 430 5.84 -27.15 24.64
C CYS A 430 6.73 -27.85 25.72
N GLY A 431 6.18 -28.22 26.88
CA GLY A 431 6.94 -28.76 27.99
C GLY A 431 7.89 -27.75 28.67
N THR A 432 7.70 -26.47 28.42
CA THR A 432 8.47 -25.35 28.99
C THR A 432 7.62 -24.07 29.03
N ASP A 433 7.89 -23.23 29.99
CA ASP A 433 7.32 -21.87 30.14
C ASP A 433 8.39 -20.78 29.97
N LYS A 434 9.58 -21.16 29.49
CA LYS A 434 10.74 -20.27 29.35
C LYS A 434 11.23 -20.17 27.92
N GLY A 435 11.86 -19.04 27.63
CA GLY A 435 12.48 -18.73 26.36
C GLY A 435 11.81 -17.57 25.64
N ILE A 436 12.35 -17.22 24.50
CA ILE A 436 12.04 -15.99 23.77
C ILE A 436 10.55 -15.85 23.43
N PHE A 437 9.90 -16.96 23.09
CA PHE A 437 8.47 -16.95 22.78
C PHE A 437 7.62 -16.57 24.00
N PHE A 438 7.94 -17.13 25.17
CA PHE A 438 7.19 -16.87 26.40
C PHE A 438 7.44 -15.46 26.93
N ASP A 439 8.66 -14.94 26.81
CA ASP A 439 8.98 -13.56 27.13
C ASP A 439 8.16 -12.58 26.23
N VAL A 440 8.20 -12.78 24.92
CA VAL A 440 7.48 -11.93 23.96
C VAL A 440 5.96 -12.04 24.12
N ALA A 441 5.45 -13.24 24.45
CA ALA A 441 4.02 -13.44 24.71
C ALA A 441 3.53 -12.67 25.95
N GLN A 442 4.38 -12.41 26.93
CA GLN A 442 4.09 -11.55 28.09
C GLN A 442 4.23 -10.06 27.75
N VAL A 443 5.21 -9.70 26.93
CA VAL A 443 5.46 -8.31 26.49
C VAL A 443 4.33 -7.79 25.58
N THR A 444 3.86 -8.60 24.64
CA THR A 444 2.89 -8.20 23.62
C THR A 444 1.60 -7.57 24.17
N PRO A 445 0.90 -8.13 25.17
CA PRO A 445 -0.31 -7.51 25.72
C PRO A 445 -0.02 -6.20 26.46
N LEU A 446 1.14 -6.06 27.11
CA LEU A 446 1.56 -4.81 27.76
C LEU A 446 1.85 -3.72 26.75
N TYR A 447 2.54 -4.08 25.67
CA TYR A 447 2.78 -3.14 24.56
C TYR A 447 1.48 -2.69 23.91
N ARG A 448 0.51 -3.59 23.76
CA ARG A 448 -0.83 -3.25 23.25
C ARG A 448 -1.56 -2.25 24.15
N LYS A 449 -1.51 -2.41 25.48
CA LYS A 449 -2.04 -1.41 26.43
C LYS A 449 -1.46 -0.03 26.13
N ILE A 450 -0.12 0.08 26.00
CA ILE A 450 0.56 1.34 25.71
C ILE A 450 0.08 1.91 24.37
N LYS A 451 0.00 1.10 23.33
CA LYS A 451 -0.47 1.52 22.00
C LYS A 451 -1.93 2.00 21.98
N GLU A 452 -2.76 1.44 22.86
CA GLU A 452 -4.16 1.82 23.05
C GLU A 452 -4.32 3.02 24.01
N TYR A 453 -3.23 3.73 24.29
CA TYR A 453 -3.19 4.87 25.23
C TYR A 453 -3.62 4.52 26.66
N ASN A 454 -3.40 3.29 27.08
CA ASN A 454 -3.60 2.85 28.47
C ASN A 454 -2.24 2.71 29.14
N PRO A 455 -1.84 3.61 30.05
CA PRO A 455 -0.59 3.51 30.78
C PRO A 455 -0.50 2.22 31.61
N LEU A 456 0.71 1.75 31.82
CA LEU A 456 0.98 0.57 32.63
C LEU A 456 0.61 0.84 34.10
N THR A 457 -0.12 -0.09 34.72
CA THR A 457 -0.51 -0.08 36.11
C THR A 457 0.65 -0.58 37.01
N GLU A 458 0.55 -0.45 38.34
CA GLU A 458 1.53 -0.99 39.28
C GLU A 458 1.57 -2.54 39.22
N GLU A 459 0.45 -3.19 38.93
CA GLU A 459 0.41 -4.65 38.68
C GLU A 459 1.18 -5.02 37.39
N ASP A 460 1.00 -4.28 36.32
CA ASP A 460 1.77 -4.46 35.08
C ASP A 460 3.28 -4.29 35.36
N LYS A 461 3.69 -3.27 36.11
CA LYS A 461 5.09 -3.03 36.46
C LYS A 461 5.68 -4.16 37.28
N THR A 462 4.89 -4.74 38.18
CA THR A 462 5.30 -5.93 38.97
C THR A 462 5.53 -7.12 38.04
N SER A 463 4.64 -7.37 37.09
CA SER A 463 4.80 -8.44 36.10
C SER A 463 6.03 -8.22 35.19
N ILE A 464 6.30 -6.99 34.82
CA ILE A 464 7.46 -6.61 33.99
C ILE A 464 8.79 -6.93 34.73
N SER A 465 8.83 -6.79 36.05
CA SER A 465 10.06 -7.03 36.83
C SER A 465 10.60 -8.47 36.72
N ALA A 466 9.76 -9.42 36.31
CA ALA A 466 10.15 -10.80 36.07
C ALA A 466 10.72 -11.07 34.68
N LEU A 467 10.58 -10.12 33.74
CA LEU A 467 11.08 -10.26 32.39
C LEU A 467 12.59 -9.97 32.30
N PRO A 468 13.30 -10.41 31.26
CA PRO A 468 14.66 -9.97 30.96
C PRO A 468 14.77 -8.43 30.91
N GLN A 469 15.92 -7.89 31.36
CA GLN A 469 16.14 -6.44 31.49
C GLN A 469 15.81 -5.63 30.21
N THR A 470 16.16 -6.16 29.06
CA THR A 470 15.88 -5.50 27.75
C THR A 470 14.39 -5.21 27.55
N TYR A 471 13.51 -6.15 27.93
CA TYR A 471 12.06 -5.93 27.83
C TYR A 471 11.52 -4.97 28.89
N GLN A 472 12.11 -5.02 30.11
CA GLN A 472 11.76 -4.04 31.15
C GLN A 472 12.06 -2.61 30.70
N GLU A 473 13.28 -2.36 30.19
CA GLU A 473 13.70 -1.06 29.65
C GLU A 473 12.79 -0.60 28.51
N MET A 474 12.53 -1.49 27.56
CA MET A 474 11.68 -1.22 26.41
C MET A 474 10.26 -0.80 26.82
N LEU A 475 9.61 -1.54 27.70
CA LEU A 475 8.26 -1.25 28.16
C LEU A 475 8.21 0.03 29.00
N THR A 476 9.24 0.26 29.83
CA THR A 476 9.36 1.48 30.64
C THR A 476 9.47 2.71 29.73
N VAL A 477 10.42 2.72 28.77
CA VAL A 477 10.60 3.83 27.85
C VAL A 477 9.33 4.08 27.03
N ALA A 478 8.71 3.04 26.50
CA ALA A 478 7.48 3.19 25.72
C ALA A 478 6.32 3.75 26.55
N ASN A 479 6.21 3.34 27.84
CA ASN A 479 5.20 3.88 28.75
C ASN A 479 5.47 5.35 29.12
N ASP A 480 6.72 5.74 29.35
CA ASP A 480 7.09 7.11 29.65
C ASP A 480 6.84 8.03 28.44
N GLU A 481 7.13 7.57 27.24
CA GLU A 481 6.77 8.28 25.99
C GLU A 481 5.25 8.45 25.87
N LEU A 482 4.46 7.41 26.20
CA LEU A 482 3.00 7.50 26.21
C LEU A 482 2.52 8.52 27.24
N LEU A 483 3.04 8.52 28.46
CA LEU A 483 2.67 9.47 29.51
C LEU A 483 2.97 10.91 29.08
N ALA A 484 4.16 11.14 28.50
CA ALA A 484 4.54 12.46 27.96
C ALA A 484 3.59 12.88 26.84
N GLN A 485 3.19 11.97 25.95
CA GLN A 485 2.24 12.24 24.88
C GLN A 485 0.85 12.57 25.42
N ILE A 486 0.34 11.84 26.41
CA ILE A 486 -0.95 12.12 27.07
C ILE A 486 -0.94 13.53 27.69
N GLU A 487 0.14 13.90 28.39
CA GLU A 487 0.26 15.24 28.97
C GLU A 487 0.34 16.35 27.90
N ALA A 488 1.03 16.09 26.80
CA ALA A 488 1.06 17.01 25.67
C ALA A 488 -0.34 17.16 25.02
N ASN A 489 -1.09 16.05 24.89
CA ASN A 489 -2.42 16.04 24.31
C ASN A 489 -3.44 16.85 25.13
N LYS A 490 -3.32 16.90 26.48
CA LYS A 490 -4.18 17.71 27.34
C LYS A 490 -4.12 19.23 27.03
N LYS A 491 -3.05 19.68 26.38
CA LYS A 491 -2.83 21.09 26.02
C LYS A 491 -3.36 21.45 24.63
N LYS A 492 -3.76 20.46 23.83
CA LYS A 492 -4.28 20.67 22.48
C LYS A 492 -5.71 21.20 22.52
N THR A 493 -6.04 22.00 21.52
CA THR A 493 -7.34 22.62 21.32
C THR A 493 -7.86 22.38 19.91
N GLY A 494 -9.06 22.85 19.60
CA GLY A 494 -9.66 22.72 18.26
C GLY A 494 -10.58 21.52 18.12
N PHE A 495 -10.84 20.81 19.21
CA PHE A 495 -11.81 19.72 19.26
C PHE A 495 -12.75 19.89 20.46
N THR A 496 -13.97 19.37 20.33
CA THR A 496 -14.98 19.36 21.38
C THR A 496 -15.50 17.95 21.58
N ILE A 497 -15.54 17.49 22.82
CA ILE A 497 -16.19 16.24 23.20
C ILE A 497 -17.63 16.55 23.57
N ASN A 498 -18.56 15.87 22.91
CA ASN A 498 -19.98 16.02 23.13
C ASN A 498 -20.62 14.73 23.64
N GLU A 499 -21.65 14.87 24.44
CA GLU A 499 -22.52 13.77 24.86
C GLU A 499 -23.82 13.78 24.02
N ALA A 500 -24.27 12.61 23.65
CA ALA A 500 -25.49 12.44 22.85
C ALA A 500 -26.79 12.72 23.63
N GLY A 501 -26.70 12.74 24.98
CA GLY A 501 -27.83 12.92 25.86
C GLY A 501 -28.71 11.67 26.00
N GLU A 502 -29.68 11.73 26.90
CA GLU A 502 -30.67 10.66 27.09
C GLU A 502 -31.86 10.89 26.15
N VAL A 503 -31.72 10.42 24.90
CA VAL A 503 -32.75 10.53 23.87
C VAL A 503 -33.04 9.15 23.28
N SER A 504 -34.22 8.99 22.67
CA SER A 504 -34.53 7.75 21.95
C SER A 504 -33.54 7.54 20.79
N ASN A 505 -33.33 6.29 20.39
CA ASN A 505 -32.46 6.01 19.24
C ASN A 505 -32.97 6.67 17.95
N GLU A 506 -34.29 6.78 17.80
CA GLU A 506 -34.97 7.41 16.67
C GLU A 506 -34.65 8.91 16.57
N ASP A 507 -34.56 9.58 17.70
CA ASP A 507 -34.31 11.02 17.80
C ASP A 507 -32.81 11.36 17.90
N LEU A 508 -31.95 10.35 18.08
CA LEU A 508 -30.52 10.52 18.38
C LEU A 508 -29.79 11.39 17.35
N PHE A 509 -29.90 11.06 16.06
CA PHE A 509 -29.22 11.84 15.04
C PHE A 509 -29.76 13.26 14.94
N ALA A 510 -31.09 13.41 14.99
CA ALA A 510 -31.73 14.73 14.98
C ALA A 510 -31.29 15.56 16.20
N SER A 511 -31.17 14.95 17.37
CA SER A 511 -30.64 15.63 18.58
C SER A 511 -29.19 16.09 18.39
N ILE A 512 -28.32 15.24 17.87
CA ILE A 512 -26.91 15.57 17.62
C ILE A 512 -26.79 16.77 16.67
N ILE A 513 -27.43 16.71 15.49
CA ILE A 513 -27.32 17.77 14.47
C ILE A 513 -28.05 19.07 14.88
N SER A 514 -29.05 19.00 15.75
CA SER A 514 -29.82 20.17 16.19
C SER A 514 -28.98 21.25 16.89
N LYS A 515 -27.85 20.83 17.52
CA LYS A 515 -26.88 21.75 18.15
C LYS A 515 -26.20 22.68 17.13
N PHE A 516 -26.21 22.31 15.85
CA PHE A 516 -25.48 22.98 14.77
C PHE A 516 -26.42 23.55 13.70
N ARG A 517 -27.68 23.85 14.06
CA ARG A 517 -28.67 24.44 13.13
C ARG A 517 -28.11 25.66 12.41
N GLY A 518 -28.42 25.79 11.13
CA GLY A 518 -27.97 26.89 10.28
C GLY A 518 -26.57 26.73 9.72
N LYS A 519 -25.85 25.64 10.05
CA LYS A 519 -24.53 25.31 9.52
C LYS A 519 -24.59 24.08 8.62
N VAL A 520 -23.66 23.98 7.70
CA VAL A 520 -23.45 22.75 6.91
C VAL A 520 -22.59 21.79 7.72
N LEU A 521 -22.97 20.52 7.77
CA LEU A 521 -22.21 19.52 8.54
C LEU A 521 -21.55 18.52 7.59
N LEU A 522 -20.26 18.26 7.82
CA LEU A 522 -19.60 17.06 7.33
C LEU A 522 -19.56 16.05 8.47
N VAL A 523 -20.40 15.04 8.39
CA VAL A 523 -20.48 13.96 9.38
C VAL A 523 -19.60 12.80 8.93
N ASP A 524 -18.66 12.36 9.77
CA ASP A 524 -17.76 11.22 9.55
C ASP A 524 -18.06 10.11 10.56
N PHE A 525 -18.59 9.00 10.09
CA PHE A 525 -18.68 7.76 10.86
C PHE A 525 -17.32 7.06 10.78
N TRP A 526 -16.60 7.00 11.88
CA TRP A 526 -15.22 6.53 11.94
C TRP A 526 -14.95 5.63 13.15
N ALA A 527 -13.74 5.06 13.23
CA ALA A 527 -13.26 4.35 14.41
C ALA A 527 -11.74 4.50 14.58
N THR A 528 -11.27 4.41 15.82
CA THR A 528 -9.84 4.54 16.14
C THR A 528 -8.97 3.47 15.48
N TRP A 529 -9.49 2.26 15.31
CA TRP A 529 -8.83 1.14 14.63
C TRP A 529 -8.89 1.22 13.09
N CYS A 530 -9.66 2.16 12.53
CA CYS A 530 -9.85 2.31 11.08
C CYS A 530 -8.67 3.05 10.45
N GLY A 531 -7.74 2.34 9.84
CA GLY A 531 -6.60 2.91 9.13
C GLY A 531 -6.99 3.91 8.03
N PRO A 532 -7.91 3.55 7.09
CA PRO A 532 -8.41 4.48 6.07
C PRO A 532 -9.03 5.76 6.65
N CYS A 533 -9.74 5.68 7.79
CA CYS A 533 -10.31 6.87 8.47
C CYS A 533 -9.20 7.83 8.91
N ARG A 534 -8.17 7.30 9.57
CA ARG A 534 -7.03 8.10 10.05
C ARG A 534 -6.27 8.77 8.90
N MET A 535 -6.08 8.07 7.79
CA MET A 535 -5.47 8.64 6.58
C MET A 535 -6.34 9.77 5.99
N ALA A 536 -7.64 9.56 5.89
CA ALA A 536 -8.58 10.55 5.39
C ALA A 536 -8.60 11.82 6.26
N ASN A 537 -8.64 11.66 7.59
CA ASN A 537 -8.61 12.79 8.54
C ASN A 537 -7.35 13.63 8.37
N LYS A 538 -6.20 12.99 8.22
CA LYS A 538 -4.92 13.67 7.95
C LYS A 538 -4.94 14.38 6.59
N ALA A 539 -5.45 13.73 5.54
CA ALA A 539 -5.51 14.29 4.19
C ALA A 539 -6.45 15.51 4.11
N MET A 540 -7.51 15.54 4.92
CA MET A 540 -8.48 16.66 4.94
C MET A 540 -8.00 17.92 5.70
N ILE A 541 -6.87 17.89 6.42
CA ILE A 541 -6.37 19.05 7.18
C ILE A 541 -6.22 20.31 6.30
N PRO A 542 -5.56 20.27 5.12
CA PRO A 542 -5.44 21.44 4.27
C PRO A 542 -6.80 21.99 3.78
N MET A 543 -7.73 21.09 3.43
CA MET A 543 -9.09 21.48 3.01
C MET A 543 -9.84 22.18 4.14
N LYS A 544 -9.75 21.68 5.37
CA LYS A 544 -10.38 22.32 6.54
C LYS A 544 -9.83 23.72 6.78
N GLU A 545 -8.52 23.91 6.65
CA GLU A 545 -7.90 25.24 6.78
C GLU A 545 -8.35 26.19 5.66
N GLU A 546 -8.44 25.71 4.42
CA GLU A 546 -8.95 26.50 3.30
C GLU A 546 -10.43 26.89 3.46
N LEU A 547 -11.23 26.02 4.08
CA LEU A 547 -12.67 26.24 4.28
C LEU A 547 -13.02 26.80 5.67
N LYS A 548 -12.05 27.24 6.46
CA LYS A 548 -12.27 27.68 7.85
C LYS A 548 -13.23 28.87 7.99
N ASP A 549 -13.27 29.74 6.96
CA ASP A 549 -14.17 30.92 6.94
C ASP A 549 -15.58 30.57 6.42
N LYS A 550 -15.87 29.32 6.16
CA LYS A 550 -17.19 28.82 5.76
C LYS A 550 -17.94 28.29 6.99
N ASP A 551 -19.26 28.43 6.98
CA ASP A 551 -20.12 27.87 8.03
C ASP A 551 -20.24 26.36 7.96
N ILE A 552 -19.10 25.66 8.12
CA ILE A 552 -19.02 24.19 8.10
C ILE A 552 -18.62 23.70 9.48
N VAL A 553 -19.34 22.70 9.98
CA VAL A 553 -18.97 21.93 11.18
C VAL A 553 -18.53 20.54 10.76
N TYR A 554 -17.39 20.12 11.25
CA TYR A 554 -16.85 18.76 11.08
C TYR A 554 -17.26 17.93 12.29
N LEU A 555 -18.17 16.98 12.07
CA LEU A 555 -18.78 16.16 13.11
C LEU A 555 -18.31 14.71 12.99
N TYR A 556 -17.70 14.20 14.04
CA TYR A 556 -17.13 12.86 14.10
C TYR A 556 -17.93 11.97 15.04
N ILE A 557 -18.46 10.87 14.52
CA ILE A 557 -19.25 9.91 15.30
C ILE A 557 -18.54 8.57 15.31
N THR A 558 -18.35 8.00 16.49
CA THR A 558 -17.80 6.67 16.71
C THR A 558 -18.59 5.90 17.78
N GLY A 559 -18.37 4.59 17.89
CA GLY A 559 -18.96 3.72 18.90
C GLY A 559 -17.93 3.20 19.92
N GLU A 560 -18.39 2.32 20.80
CA GLU A 560 -17.58 1.71 21.88
C GLU A 560 -16.45 0.80 21.38
N THR A 561 -16.49 0.36 20.13
CA THR A 561 -15.37 -0.34 19.48
C THR A 561 -14.11 0.53 19.37
N SER A 562 -14.23 1.84 19.55
CA SER A 562 -13.13 2.78 19.77
C SER A 562 -12.89 2.90 21.28
N PRO A 563 -11.83 2.29 21.86
CA PRO A 563 -11.56 2.34 23.30
C PRO A 563 -11.41 3.79 23.77
N LEU A 564 -11.95 4.10 24.95
CA LEU A 564 -12.06 5.49 25.44
C LEU A 564 -10.70 6.17 25.53
N GLY A 565 -9.68 5.49 26.08
CA GLY A 565 -8.32 6.03 26.17
C GLY A 565 -7.73 6.38 24.82
N THR A 566 -7.83 5.46 23.86
CA THR A 566 -7.37 5.67 22.47
C THR A 566 -8.12 6.82 21.81
N TRP A 567 -9.45 6.83 21.94
CA TRP A 567 -10.29 7.85 21.33
C TRP A 567 -9.98 9.24 21.89
N ASN A 568 -9.94 9.43 23.21
CA ASN A 568 -9.62 10.70 23.87
C ASN A 568 -8.27 11.27 23.43
N ASN A 569 -7.29 10.42 23.16
CA ASN A 569 -5.98 10.88 22.72
C ASN A 569 -5.92 11.14 21.21
N MET A 570 -6.59 10.34 20.38
CA MET A 570 -6.59 10.52 18.93
C MET A 570 -7.35 11.77 18.47
N ILE A 571 -8.48 12.10 19.09
CA ILE A 571 -9.30 13.25 18.69
C ILE A 571 -8.60 14.60 18.89
N THR A 572 -7.56 14.65 19.72
CA THR A 572 -6.79 15.88 19.95
C THR A 572 -6.10 16.40 18.67
N ASP A 573 -5.88 15.52 17.68
CA ASP A 573 -5.32 15.84 16.37
C ASP A 573 -6.39 15.93 15.26
N ILE A 574 -7.68 15.79 15.63
CA ILE A 574 -8.80 15.81 14.70
C ILE A 574 -9.74 16.95 15.09
N HIS A 575 -9.50 18.13 14.53
CA HIS A 575 -10.30 19.32 14.85
C HIS A 575 -11.77 19.14 14.44
N GLY A 576 -12.69 19.41 15.35
CA GLY A 576 -14.14 19.32 15.15
C GLY A 576 -14.90 18.86 16.38
N GLU A 577 -16.15 18.45 16.16
CA GLU A 577 -17.11 18.02 17.18
C GLU A 577 -17.15 16.50 17.25
N HIS A 578 -16.94 15.91 18.42
CA HIS A 578 -16.77 14.47 18.58
C HIS A 578 -17.86 13.87 19.47
N TYR A 579 -18.42 12.76 19.01
CA TYR A 579 -19.37 11.93 19.75
C TYR A 579 -18.87 10.49 19.80
N ARG A 580 -18.81 9.94 21.01
CA ARG A 580 -18.58 8.50 21.24
C ARG A 580 -19.86 7.89 21.79
N LEU A 581 -20.58 7.18 20.94
CA LEU A 581 -21.89 6.61 21.24
C LEU A 581 -21.75 5.26 21.95
N THR A 582 -22.80 4.89 22.72
CA THR A 582 -22.94 3.51 23.22
C THR A 582 -23.07 2.54 22.05
N GLN A 583 -22.79 1.25 22.26
CA GLN A 583 -22.90 0.25 21.21
C GLN A 583 -24.32 0.19 20.60
N THR A 584 -25.36 0.30 21.43
CA THR A 584 -26.75 0.31 20.97
C THR A 584 -27.07 1.52 20.08
N GLN A 585 -26.63 2.71 20.47
CA GLN A 585 -26.79 3.94 19.67
C GLN A 585 -26.02 3.87 18.36
N TRP A 586 -24.79 3.38 18.41
CA TRP A 586 -23.93 3.18 17.23
C TRP A 586 -24.56 2.20 16.23
N ASP A 587 -25.03 1.05 16.71
CA ASP A 587 -25.65 0.03 15.85
C ASP A 587 -26.94 0.55 15.22
N TYR A 588 -27.73 1.34 15.97
CA TYR A 588 -28.94 1.97 15.44
C TYR A 588 -28.62 2.95 14.31
N LEU A 589 -27.66 3.88 14.50
CA LEU A 589 -27.29 4.82 13.44
C LEU A 589 -26.67 4.12 12.23
N ASN A 590 -25.83 3.11 12.44
CA ASN A 590 -25.28 2.32 11.34
C ASN A 590 -26.37 1.66 10.50
N LYS A 591 -27.39 1.11 11.14
CA LYS A 591 -28.54 0.52 10.47
C LYS A 591 -29.38 1.59 9.75
N SER A 592 -29.72 2.69 10.43
CA SER A 592 -30.56 3.77 9.90
C SER A 592 -29.94 4.45 8.68
N PHE A 593 -28.61 4.62 8.68
CA PHE A 593 -27.87 5.23 7.58
C PHE A 593 -27.20 4.18 6.68
N GLU A 594 -27.51 2.88 6.81
CA GLU A 594 -26.89 1.80 6.02
C GLU A 594 -25.35 1.96 5.94
N VAL A 595 -24.71 2.20 7.07
CA VAL A 595 -23.26 2.31 7.15
C VAL A 595 -22.65 0.92 7.02
N ARG A 596 -22.22 0.56 5.82
CA ARG A 596 -21.65 -0.78 5.51
C ARG A 596 -20.17 -0.92 5.91
N GLY A 597 -19.55 0.17 6.36
CA GLY A 597 -18.16 0.24 6.79
C GLY A 597 -17.71 1.65 7.07
N VAL A 598 -16.58 1.80 7.72
CA VAL A 598 -15.98 3.10 8.04
C VAL A 598 -14.70 3.33 7.21
N PRO A 599 -14.43 4.57 6.75
CA PRO A 599 -15.25 5.79 6.96
C PRO A 599 -16.53 5.79 6.13
N THR A 600 -17.59 6.40 6.66
CA THR A 600 -18.78 6.78 5.89
C THR A 600 -19.10 8.23 6.17
N TYR A 601 -19.30 9.00 5.12
CA TYR A 601 -19.52 10.45 5.17
C TYR A 601 -20.95 10.79 4.83
N LEU A 602 -21.52 11.75 5.58
CA LEU A 602 -22.76 12.45 5.21
C LEU A 602 -22.46 13.95 5.12
N ILE A 603 -23.08 14.65 4.16
CA ILE A 603 -23.15 16.11 4.19
C ILE A 603 -24.59 16.50 4.46
N VAL A 604 -24.79 17.30 5.51
CA VAL A 604 -26.10 17.75 5.96
C VAL A 604 -26.18 19.26 5.71
N ASP A 605 -27.29 19.71 5.13
CA ASP A 605 -27.54 21.14 4.87
C ASP A 605 -27.92 21.93 6.14
N ARG A 606 -28.14 23.22 5.99
CA ARG A 606 -28.48 24.14 7.09
C ARG A 606 -29.84 23.81 7.73
N GLU A 607 -30.74 23.17 7.00
CA GLU A 607 -32.08 22.75 7.43
C GLU A 607 -32.07 21.36 8.09
N GLY A 608 -30.92 20.64 8.05
CA GLY A 608 -30.77 19.30 8.63
C GLY A 608 -31.03 18.15 7.66
N ASN A 609 -31.13 18.42 6.34
CA ASN A 609 -31.36 17.38 5.35
C ASN A 609 -30.02 16.80 4.85
N ILE A 610 -29.95 15.50 4.68
CA ILE A 610 -28.79 14.83 4.10
C ILE A 610 -28.79 15.04 2.58
N LYS A 611 -27.75 15.67 2.06
CA LYS A 611 -27.55 15.98 0.63
C LYS A 611 -26.52 15.08 -0.06
N TYR A 612 -25.66 14.44 0.71
CA TYR A 612 -24.62 13.56 0.18
C TYR A 612 -24.36 12.43 1.16
N LYS A 613 -24.09 11.24 0.64
CA LYS A 613 -23.65 10.07 1.42
C LYS A 613 -22.63 9.29 0.61
N GLN A 614 -21.52 8.91 1.26
CA GLN A 614 -20.44 8.15 0.63
C GLN A 614 -19.78 7.22 1.63
N THR A 615 -19.74 5.92 1.32
CA THR A 615 -18.90 4.95 2.03
C THR A 615 -17.51 4.88 1.38
N GLY A 616 -16.47 4.92 2.21
CA GLY A 616 -15.09 5.11 1.79
C GLY A 616 -14.74 6.58 1.54
N PHE A 617 -13.46 6.91 1.64
CA PHE A 617 -12.98 8.28 1.39
C PHE A 617 -12.90 8.56 -0.12
N PRO A 618 -13.67 9.53 -0.66
CA PRO A 618 -13.72 9.81 -2.10
C PRO A 618 -12.54 10.66 -2.59
N GLY A 619 -11.62 11.03 -1.69
CA GLY A 619 -10.55 12.00 -1.96
C GLY A 619 -10.93 13.44 -1.59
N VAL A 620 -9.90 14.25 -1.30
CA VAL A 620 -10.05 15.63 -0.80
C VAL A 620 -10.82 16.51 -1.78
N GLU A 621 -10.47 16.46 -3.06
CA GLU A 621 -11.10 17.32 -4.10
C GLU A 621 -12.57 17.01 -4.28
N THR A 622 -12.95 15.72 -4.29
CA THR A 622 -14.36 15.32 -4.36
C THR A 622 -15.12 15.80 -3.14
N MET A 623 -14.56 15.59 -1.94
CA MET A 623 -15.19 16.04 -0.68
C MET A 623 -15.39 17.56 -0.65
N LYS A 624 -14.36 18.32 -1.03
CA LYS A 624 -14.41 19.77 -1.15
C LYS A 624 -15.49 20.25 -2.14
N LYS A 625 -15.53 19.62 -3.32
CA LYS A 625 -16.52 19.93 -4.35
C LYS A 625 -17.95 19.72 -3.84
N GLU A 626 -18.23 18.59 -3.16
CA GLU A 626 -19.56 18.29 -2.65
C GLU A 626 -19.95 19.27 -1.50
N LEU A 627 -19.04 19.58 -0.58
CA LEU A 627 -19.25 20.60 0.46
C LEU A 627 -19.59 21.96 -0.15
N LEU A 628 -18.82 22.45 -1.12
CA LEU A 628 -19.00 23.75 -1.74
C LEU A 628 -20.31 23.89 -2.54
N LYS A 629 -20.95 22.80 -2.96
CA LYS A 629 -22.29 22.84 -3.57
C LYS A 629 -23.38 23.22 -2.56
N ILE A 630 -23.18 22.93 -1.29
CA ILE A 630 -24.19 23.03 -0.22
C ILE A 630 -23.96 24.28 0.63
N VAL A 631 -22.71 24.70 0.77
CA VAL A 631 -22.32 25.90 1.55
C VAL A 631 -22.73 27.20 0.89
N LYS A 632 -23.08 27.20 -0.39
CA LYS A 632 -23.45 28.40 -1.19
C LYS A 632 -24.61 29.17 -0.61
#